data_be982c16d67110cdf74bed9fe5749308
#
_entry.id   be982c16d67110cdf74bed9fe5749308
#
_cell.length_a   1.000
_cell.length_b   1.000
_cell.length_c   1.000
_cell.angle_alpha   90.00
_cell.angle_beta   90.00
_cell.angle_gamma   90.00
#
_symmetry.space_group_name_H-M   'P 1'
#
loop_
_entity.id
_entity.type
_entity.pdbx_description
1 polymer ?
#
loop_
_entity_poly.entity_id
_entity_poly.type
_entity_poly.pdbx_seq_one_letter_code
_entity_poly.pdbx_strand_id
1 'polypeptide(L)'
;MRCSVSYNYAARKIDRCRKTLRTAVCFGLALMAAGMLCFLLFPSQMLRVFTADPLVIQIGRIGFRFVGISFLPLVTSLIFPVFFQAVGSSLKSSVLTVIRTVVLFVPLGFLFSRLGLNRFWLTFPVTETLTSLVGLVFYRRFLAQDYVSEAAPIRADDGDTIALKPSHPGVIITIAREHGSSGKQVGRLVAQKLGVPFYYKEMVALAAHESGLDREFISDIHQNAPDVLRDLYLSSHAVQRAIKAQDRIIRKIAANGSCVIVGRAADHVLKDQENVIRVFVHAPLQYRIGRVMEVYGDTLSEAKRNIRRSDRARASYYRHISGRRWGDARHYELSVDSSVGVEKTADIILQYVAGHGKA
;
A
#
# COMPACT_ATOMS: atom_id res chain seq x y z
N MET A 1 6.21 12.79 -16.41
CA MET A 1 6.52 11.44 -15.90
C MET A 1 5.51 10.99 -14.83
N ARG A 2 5.36 11.70 -13.69
CA ARG A 2 4.51 11.29 -12.56
C ARG A 2 3.08 10.94 -12.98
N CYS A 3 2.36 11.84 -13.66
CA CYS A 3 0.98 11.58 -14.13
C CYS A 3 0.88 10.40 -15.11
N SER A 4 1.84 10.25 -16.03
CA SER A 4 1.84 9.17 -17.02
C SER A 4 2.10 7.81 -16.37
N VAL A 5 3.02 7.72 -15.40
CA VAL A 5 3.28 6.48 -14.65
C VAL A 5 2.08 6.12 -13.81
N SER A 6 1.50 7.06 -13.05
CA SER A 6 0.33 6.83 -12.20
C SER A 6 -0.87 6.34 -13.01
N TYR A 7 -1.17 6.99 -14.15
CA TYR A 7 -2.25 6.57 -15.04
C TYR A 7 -2.05 5.15 -15.63
N ASN A 8 -0.84 4.86 -16.14
CA ASN A 8 -0.57 3.54 -16.71
C ASN A 8 -0.51 2.44 -15.65
N TYR A 9 -0.04 2.76 -14.44
CA TYR A 9 -0.02 1.83 -13.32
C TYR A 9 -1.44 1.49 -12.85
N ALA A 10 -2.29 2.51 -12.65
CA ALA A 10 -3.71 2.32 -12.35
C ALA A 10 -4.45 1.48 -13.41
N ALA A 11 -4.06 1.64 -14.69
CA ALA A 11 -4.58 0.85 -15.81
C ALA A 11 -3.94 -0.55 -15.95
N ARG A 12 -3.11 -1.00 -14.98
CA ARG A 12 -2.33 -2.27 -15.01
C ARG A 12 -1.44 -2.46 -16.24
N LYS A 13 -1.05 -1.38 -16.91
CA LYS A 13 -0.17 -1.40 -18.09
C LYS A 13 1.30 -1.25 -17.67
N ILE A 14 1.83 -2.25 -16.96
CA ILE A 14 3.19 -2.23 -16.37
C ILE A 14 4.26 -1.98 -17.42
N ASP A 15 4.14 -2.57 -18.61
CA ASP A 15 5.08 -2.33 -19.71
C ASP A 15 5.13 -0.86 -20.14
N ARG A 16 4.00 -0.16 -20.10
CA ARG A 16 3.97 1.29 -20.37
C ARG A 16 4.61 2.10 -19.26
N CYS A 17 4.45 1.68 -18.01
CA CYS A 17 5.16 2.28 -16.87
C CYS A 17 6.67 2.15 -17.01
N ARG A 18 7.16 0.94 -17.38
CA ARG A 18 8.58 0.68 -17.66
C ARG A 18 9.09 1.54 -18.82
N LYS A 19 8.33 1.61 -19.90
CA LYS A 19 8.69 2.43 -21.08
C LYS A 19 8.81 3.89 -20.70
N THR A 20 7.83 4.42 -19.94
CA THR A 20 7.84 5.80 -19.43
C THR A 20 9.05 6.06 -18.51
N LEU A 21 9.35 5.13 -17.58
CA LEU A 21 10.50 5.24 -16.70
C LEU A 21 11.80 5.23 -17.49
N ARG A 22 11.97 4.27 -18.43
CA ARG A 22 13.16 4.17 -19.29
C ARG A 22 13.37 5.43 -20.11
N THR A 23 12.31 5.97 -20.72
CA THR A 23 12.37 7.23 -21.49
C THR A 23 12.80 8.39 -20.60
N ALA A 24 12.23 8.50 -19.39
CA ALA A 24 12.59 9.56 -18.44
C ALA A 24 14.05 9.44 -17.96
N VAL A 25 14.54 8.23 -17.72
CA VAL A 25 15.95 7.99 -17.36
C VAL A 25 16.87 8.33 -18.53
N CYS A 26 16.58 7.88 -19.76
CA CYS A 26 17.39 8.17 -20.93
C CYS A 26 17.47 9.68 -21.21
N PHE A 27 16.32 10.37 -21.17
CA PHE A 27 16.30 11.82 -21.38
C PHE A 27 17.03 12.57 -20.26
N GLY A 28 16.82 12.15 -19.00
CA GLY A 28 17.54 12.72 -17.84
C GLY A 28 19.04 12.50 -17.94
N LEU A 29 19.50 11.30 -18.34
CA LEU A 29 20.92 11.01 -18.55
C LEU A 29 21.52 11.87 -19.66
N ALA A 30 20.84 12.05 -20.79
CA ALA A 30 21.31 12.89 -21.88
C ALA A 30 21.50 14.35 -21.44
N LEU A 31 20.49 14.90 -20.74
CA LEU A 31 20.55 16.28 -20.23
C LEU A 31 21.66 16.45 -19.18
N MET A 32 21.76 15.52 -18.23
CA MET A 32 22.76 15.58 -17.16
C MET A 32 24.18 15.28 -17.66
N ALA A 33 24.33 14.48 -18.74
CA ALA A 33 25.64 14.30 -19.40
C ALA A 33 26.14 15.60 -20.02
N ALA A 34 25.25 16.39 -20.64
CA ALA A 34 25.64 17.71 -21.14
C ALA A 34 26.06 18.63 -20.00
N GLY A 35 25.32 18.66 -18.89
CA GLY A 35 25.70 19.40 -17.68
C GLY A 35 27.03 18.92 -17.09
N MET A 36 27.25 17.61 -17.03
CA MET A 36 28.51 17.02 -16.57
C MET A 36 29.70 17.49 -17.43
N LEU A 37 29.55 17.48 -18.76
CA LEU A 37 30.57 17.95 -19.64
C LEU A 37 30.91 19.44 -19.41
N CYS A 38 29.91 20.29 -19.18
CA CYS A 38 30.14 21.70 -18.82
C CYS A 38 30.93 21.83 -17.52
N PHE A 39 30.60 21.07 -16.49
CA PHE A 39 31.29 21.09 -15.19
C PHE A 39 32.71 20.51 -15.24
N LEU A 40 32.95 19.59 -16.13
CA LEU A 40 34.27 18.99 -16.31
C LEU A 40 35.21 19.86 -17.18
N LEU A 41 34.69 20.43 -18.28
CA LEU A 41 35.47 21.16 -19.27
C LEU A 41 35.66 22.64 -18.90
N PHE A 42 34.61 23.28 -18.32
CA PHE A 42 34.59 24.73 -18.10
C PHE A 42 34.43 25.15 -16.63
N PRO A 43 34.96 24.42 -15.63
CA PRO A 43 34.70 24.74 -14.21
C PRO A 43 35.21 26.12 -13.81
N SER A 44 36.38 26.55 -14.34
CA SER A 44 36.95 27.85 -14.01
C SER A 44 36.15 29.00 -14.60
N GLN A 45 35.65 28.84 -15.83
CA GLN A 45 34.79 29.85 -16.47
C GLN A 45 33.47 30.04 -15.73
N MET A 46 32.84 28.94 -15.32
CA MET A 46 31.62 28.97 -14.53
C MET A 46 31.85 29.64 -13.18
N LEU A 47 32.95 29.36 -12.50
CA LEU A 47 33.25 29.96 -11.20
C LEU A 47 33.56 31.46 -11.31
N ARG A 48 34.21 31.91 -12.38
CA ARG A 48 34.49 33.33 -12.61
C ARG A 48 33.22 34.21 -12.70
N VAL A 49 32.07 33.63 -13.02
CA VAL A 49 30.78 34.35 -13.00
C VAL A 49 30.41 34.78 -11.59
N PHE A 50 30.87 34.03 -10.56
CA PHE A 50 30.49 34.24 -9.16
C PHE A 50 31.60 34.89 -8.34
N THR A 51 32.87 34.71 -8.69
CA THR A 51 34.00 35.24 -7.93
C THR A 51 35.21 35.51 -8.81
N ALA A 52 35.97 36.54 -8.43
CA ALA A 52 37.28 36.83 -9.06
C ALA A 52 38.49 36.32 -8.22
N ASP A 53 38.22 35.77 -7.02
CA ASP A 53 39.28 35.29 -6.11
C ASP A 53 39.93 34.02 -6.67
N PRO A 54 41.26 34.04 -6.95
CA PRO A 54 41.99 32.93 -7.51
C PRO A 54 41.97 31.67 -6.61
N LEU A 55 42.01 31.86 -5.28
CA LEU A 55 41.98 30.76 -4.30
C LEU A 55 40.65 30.02 -4.33
N VAL A 56 39.54 30.77 -4.33
CA VAL A 56 38.19 30.22 -4.43
C VAL A 56 37.99 29.47 -5.75
N ILE A 57 38.51 30.01 -6.87
CA ILE A 57 38.45 29.37 -8.18
C ILE A 57 39.24 28.04 -8.17
N GLN A 58 40.45 28.03 -7.55
CA GLN A 58 41.23 26.82 -7.47
C GLN A 58 40.58 25.69 -6.69
N ILE A 59 40.02 26.00 -5.54
CA ILE A 59 39.30 25.03 -4.69
C ILE A 59 37.96 24.59 -5.36
N GLY A 60 37.21 25.56 -5.88
CA GLY A 60 35.91 25.31 -6.53
C GLY A 60 36.02 24.48 -7.82
N ARG A 61 37.14 24.60 -8.56
CA ARG A 61 37.43 23.79 -9.75
C ARG A 61 37.44 22.30 -9.44
N ILE A 62 38.04 21.91 -8.33
CA ILE A 62 38.05 20.52 -7.86
C ILE A 62 36.61 20.09 -7.50
N GLY A 63 35.92 20.91 -6.69
CA GLY A 63 34.52 20.65 -6.29
C GLY A 63 33.57 20.47 -7.48
N PHE A 64 33.67 21.38 -8.50
CA PHE A 64 32.80 21.31 -9.67
C PHE A 64 33.03 20.02 -10.49
N ARG A 65 34.24 19.54 -10.58
CA ARG A 65 34.52 18.26 -11.23
C ARG A 65 33.90 17.07 -10.53
N PHE A 66 34.00 16.99 -9.19
CA PHE A 66 33.37 15.92 -8.42
C PHE A 66 31.84 16.00 -8.46
N VAL A 67 31.30 17.21 -8.33
CA VAL A 67 29.83 17.44 -8.44
C VAL A 67 29.35 17.09 -9.85
N GLY A 68 30.11 17.46 -10.89
CA GLY A 68 29.79 17.08 -12.28
C GLY A 68 29.68 15.57 -12.47
N ILE A 69 30.64 14.80 -11.94
CA ILE A 69 30.57 13.32 -11.99
C ILE A 69 29.32 12.76 -11.32
N SER A 70 28.81 13.42 -10.28
CA SER A 70 27.58 12.97 -9.59
C SER A 70 26.31 13.14 -10.41
N PHE A 71 26.32 13.91 -11.50
CA PHE A 71 25.13 14.19 -12.32
C PHE A 71 24.52 12.95 -12.93
N LEU A 72 25.29 11.97 -13.34
CA LEU A 72 24.76 10.74 -13.91
C LEU A 72 24.01 9.88 -12.88
N PRO A 73 24.60 9.51 -11.72
CA PRO A 73 23.86 8.78 -10.70
C PRO A 73 22.71 9.62 -10.07
N LEU A 74 22.82 10.94 -10.06
CA LEU A 74 21.78 11.85 -9.59
C LEU A 74 20.44 11.65 -10.33
N VAL A 75 20.48 11.37 -11.64
CA VAL A 75 19.28 11.09 -12.44
C VAL A 75 18.45 9.98 -11.82
N THR A 76 19.07 8.85 -11.54
CA THR A 76 18.36 7.67 -11.02
C THR A 76 18.01 7.83 -9.55
N SER A 77 18.85 8.48 -8.74
CA SER A 77 18.57 8.76 -7.33
C SER A 77 17.36 9.67 -7.13
N LEU A 78 17.06 10.56 -8.09
CA LEU A 78 15.88 11.42 -8.09
C LEU A 78 14.65 10.76 -8.75
N ILE A 79 14.85 10.01 -9.83
CA ILE A 79 13.75 9.40 -10.59
C ILE A 79 13.09 8.28 -9.81
N PHE A 80 13.82 7.43 -9.06
CA PHE A 80 13.23 6.35 -8.30
C PHE A 80 12.25 6.82 -7.20
N PRO A 81 12.54 7.80 -6.34
CA PRO A 81 11.55 8.34 -5.41
C PRO A 81 10.28 8.86 -6.11
N VAL A 82 10.45 9.58 -7.23
CA VAL A 82 9.30 10.08 -8.02
C VAL A 82 8.48 8.95 -8.63
N PHE A 83 9.14 7.87 -9.10
CA PHE A 83 8.48 6.67 -9.58
C PHE A 83 7.65 6.01 -8.47
N PHE A 84 8.24 5.79 -7.28
CA PHE A 84 7.52 5.19 -6.17
C PHE A 84 6.36 6.05 -5.66
N GLN A 85 6.46 7.37 -5.74
CA GLN A 85 5.33 8.27 -5.50
C GLN A 85 4.21 8.09 -6.53
N ALA A 86 4.59 7.91 -7.80
CA ALA A 86 3.64 7.76 -8.90
C ALA A 86 2.87 6.44 -8.85
N VAL A 87 3.48 5.36 -8.34
CA VAL A 87 2.85 4.05 -8.14
C VAL A 87 2.21 3.88 -6.75
N GLY A 88 2.03 4.99 -5.99
CA GLY A 88 1.37 4.96 -4.68
C GLY A 88 2.24 4.49 -3.51
N SER A 89 3.48 4.03 -3.76
CA SER A 89 4.42 3.55 -2.72
C SER A 89 5.17 4.70 -2.05
N SER A 90 4.45 5.63 -1.44
CA SER A 90 5.00 6.85 -0.81
C SER A 90 6.04 6.56 0.27
N LEU A 91 5.89 5.45 1.01
CA LEU A 91 6.86 5.03 2.02
C LEU A 91 8.23 4.70 1.39
N LYS A 92 8.27 3.94 0.28
CA LYS A 92 9.53 3.62 -0.41
C LYS A 92 10.22 4.89 -0.92
N SER A 93 9.43 5.86 -1.40
CA SER A 93 9.93 7.18 -1.81
C SER A 93 10.54 7.95 -0.64
N SER A 94 9.83 8.05 0.49
CA SER A 94 10.33 8.75 1.69
C SER A 94 11.57 8.10 2.26
N VAL A 95 11.61 6.76 2.32
CA VAL A 95 12.79 6.00 2.78
C VAL A 95 14.01 6.28 1.89
N LEU A 96 13.86 6.28 0.56
CA LEU A 96 14.96 6.61 -0.35
C LEU A 96 15.46 8.05 -0.14
N THR A 97 14.56 9.00 0.07
CA THR A 97 14.92 10.39 0.32
C THR A 97 15.67 10.54 1.64
N VAL A 98 15.20 9.90 2.72
CA VAL A 98 15.87 9.91 4.03
C VAL A 98 17.23 9.23 3.96
N ILE A 99 17.34 8.08 3.29
CA ILE A 99 18.63 7.39 3.06
C ILE A 99 19.60 8.34 2.36
N ARG A 100 19.17 9.00 1.29
CA ARG A 100 20.00 9.93 0.53
C ARG A 100 20.49 11.10 1.38
N THR A 101 19.57 11.83 2.03
CA THR A 101 19.88 13.12 2.65
C THR A 101 20.40 13.00 4.07
N VAL A 102 19.93 12.02 4.84
CA VAL A 102 20.28 11.91 6.28
C VAL A 102 21.26 10.77 6.50
N VAL A 103 20.96 9.57 5.98
CA VAL A 103 21.74 8.37 6.31
C VAL A 103 23.08 8.31 5.56
N LEU A 104 23.11 8.79 4.32
CA LEU A 104 24.31 8.75 3.50
C LEU A 104 25.03 10.11 3.47
N PHE A 105 24.34 11.19 3.08
CA PHE A 105 25.00 12.48 2.86
C PHE A 105 25.65 13.03 4.12
N VAL A 106 24.98 13.03 5.26
CA VAL A 106 25.51 13.61 6.51
C VAL A 106 26.71 12.82 7.04
N PRO A 107 26.63 11.48 7.24
CA PRO A 107 27.78 10.73 7.74
C PRO A 107 28.97 10.70 6.78
N LEU A 108 28.72 10.56 5.48
CA LEU A 108 29.80 10.58 4.47
C LEU A 108 30.44 11.97 4.36
N GLY A 109 29.63 13.04 4.44
CA GLY A 109 30.14 14.41 4.47
C GLY A 109 31.02 14.65 5.69
N PHE A 110 30.60 14.20 6.87
CA PHE A 110 31.40 14.27 8.09
C PHE A 110 32.69 13.44 7.95
N LEU A 111 32.60 12.21 7.47
CA LEU A 111 33.76 11.34 7.28
C LEU A 111 34.79 11.96 6.32
N PHE A 112 34.33 12.37 5.13
CA PHE A 112 35.22 12.94 4.13
C PHE A 112 35.77 14.32 4.48
N SER A 113 35.05 15.13 5.28
CA SER A 113 35.56 16.40 5.79
C SER A 113 36.78 16.21 6.69
N ARG A 114 36.83 15.12 7.47
CA ARG A 114 38.00 14.76 8.31
C ARG A 114 39.24 14.38 7.45
N LEU A 115 39.05 13.98 6.20
CA LEU A 115 40.13 13.58 5.27
C LEU A 115 40.63 14.76 4.43
N GLY A 116 40.09 15.97 4.64
CA GLY A 116 40.47 17.20 3.96
C GLY A 116 39.46 17.69 2.92
N LEU A 117 39.52 18.99 2.61
CA LEU A 117 38.55 19.71 1.77
C LEU A 117 38.38 19.09 0.38
N ASN A 118 39.46 18.65 -0.26
CA ASN A 118 39.38 18.03 -1.60
C ASN A 118 38.63 16.69 -1.59
N ARG A 119 38.72 15.92 -0.49
CA ARG A 119 38.00 14.65 -0.35
C ARG A 119 36.54 14.82 0.06
N PHE A 120 36.23 15.93 0.70
CA PHE A 120 34.82 16.27 1.03
C PHE A 120 33.91 16.21 -0.21
N TRP A 121 34.39 16.65 -1.36
CA TRP A 121 33.62 16.66 -2.60
C TRP A 121 33.22 15.26 -3.11
N LEU A 122 33.90 14.20 -2.65
CA LEU A 122 33.54 12.80 -2.93
C LEU A 122 32.17 12.42 -2.30
N THR A 123 31.72 13.16 -1.31
CA THR A 123 30.39 12.93 -0.69
C THR A 123 29.29 12.89 -1.76
N PHE A 124 29.32 13.78 -2.74
CA PHE A 124 28.28 13.89 -3.76
C PHE A 124 28.19 12.65 -4.65
N PRO A 125 29.23 12.25 -5.39
CA PRO A 125 29.14 11.09 -6.27
C PRO A 125 28.93 9.77 -5.51
N VAL A 126 29.49 9.62 -4.31
CA VAL A 126 29.30 8.40 -3.49
C VAL A 126 27.87 8.30 -3.00
N THR A 127 27.31 9.38 -2.43
CA THR A 127 25.90 9.40 -1.96
C THR A 127 24.92 9.10 -3.09
N GLU A 128 25.08 9.77 -4.24
CA GLU A 128 24.15 9.59 -5.36
C GLU A 128 24.24 8.18 -5.96
N THR A 129 25.46 7.62 -6.04
CA THR A 129 25.66 6.25 -6.54
C THR A 129 25.04 5.22 -5.59
N LEU A 130 25.29 5.32 -4.29
CA LEU A 130 24.71 4.40 -3.30
C LEU A 130 23.18 4.50 -3.26
N THR A 131 22.64 5.71 -3.31
CA THR A 131 21.18 5.92 -3.38
C THR A 131 20.58 5.31 -4.64
N SER A 132 21.23 5.46 -5.79
CA SER A 132 20.81 4.85 -7.04
C SER A 132 20.78 3.34 -6.98
N LEU A 133 21.79 2.71 -6.36
CA LEU A 133 21.85 1.26 -6.16
C LEU A 133 20.69 0.76 -5.27
N VAL A 134 20.44 1.45 -4.15
CA VAL A 134 19.31 1.13 -3.28
C VAL A 134 17.96 1.30 -4.02
N GLY A 135 17.82 2.38 -4.78
CA GLY A 135 16.65 2.61 -5.63
C GLY A 135 16.44 1.52 -6.67
N LEU A 136 17.52 1.05 -7.30
CA LEU A 136 17.48 -0.06 -8.27
C LEU A 136 17.06 -1.38 -7.61
N VAL A 137 17.55 -1.67 -6.40
CA VAL A 137 17.14 -2.86 -5.63
C VAL A 137 15.65 -2.80 -5.32
N PHE A 138 15.15 -1.65 -4.86
CA PHE A 138 13.72 -1.46 -4.60
C PHE A 138 12.90 -1.61 -5.88
N TYR A 139 13.37 -1.07 -7.00
CA TYR A 139 12.71 -1.20 -8.29
C TYR A 139 12.66 -2.64 -8.79
N ARG A 140 13.78 -3.39 -8.69
CA ARG A 140 13.82 -4.82 -9.05
C ARG A 140 12.88 -5.65 -8.18
N ARG A 141 12.84 -5.39 -6.87
CA ARG A 141 11.91 -6.06 -5.96
C ARG A 141 10.45 -5.72 -6.28
N PHE A 142 10.18 -4.46 -6.63
CA PHE A 142 8.86 -4.03 -7.06
C PHE A 142 8.41 -4.80 -8.32
N LEU A 143 9.26 -4.87 -9.34
CA LEU A 143 8.96 -5.63 -10.55
C LEU A 143 8.76 -7.12 -10.28
N ALA A 144 9.55 -7.74 -9.42
CA ALA A 144 9.41 -9.15 -9.07
C ALA A 144 8.09 -9.42 -8.35
N GLN A 145 7.61 -8.51 -7.51
CA GLN A 145 6.33 -8.62 -6.82
C GLN A 145 5.15 -8.46 -7.79
N ASP A 146 5.23 -7.55 -8.76
CA ASP A 146 4.21 -7.36 -9.78
C ASP A 146 4.15 -8.54 -10.77
N TYR A 147 5.30 -9.13 -11.14
CA TYR A 147 5.33 -10.35 -11.97
C TYR A 147 4.70 -11.55 -11.27
N VAL A 148 4.92 -11.73 -9.97
CA VAL A 148 4.27 -12.79 -9.18
C VAL A 148 2.76 -12.54 -9.08
N SER A 149 2.35 -11.28 -9.01
CA SER A 149 0.92 -10.90 -9.02
C SER A 149 0.25 -11.06 -10.40
N GLU A 150 1.02 -10.96 -11.48
CA GLU A 150 0.54 -11.11 -12.86
C GLU A 150 0.64 -12.58 -13.33
N ALA A 151 1.62 -13.33 -12.84
CA ALA A 151 1.83 -14.74 -13.14
C ALA A 151 1.00 -15.70 -12.27
N ALA A 152 0.46 -15.23 -11.15
CA ALA A 152 -0.63 -15.96 -10.50
C ALA A 152 -1.82 -15.91 -11.46
N PRO A 153 -2.23 -17.04 -12.09
CA PRO A 153 -3.45 -17.03 -12.85
C PRO A 153 -4.51 -16.47 -11.92
N ILE A 154 -5.19 -15.41 -12.37
CA ILE A 154 -6.48 -15.03 -11.80
C ILE A 154 -7.30 -16.29 -11.97
N ARG A 155 -7.29 -17.17 -10.97
CA ARG A 155 -8.32 -18.19 -10.90
C ARG A 155 -9.60 -17.38 -10.97
N ALA A 156 -10.40 -17.68 -11.96
CA ALA A 156 -11.67 -17.05 -12.29
C ALA A 156 -12.69 -17.21 -11.15
N ASP A 157 -12.29 -16.83 -9.94
CA ASP A 157 -13.07 -16.84 -8.70
C ASP A 157 -13.35 -15.39 -8.23
N ASP A 158 -12.92 -14.39 -9.02
CA ASP A 158 -13.15 -12.96 -8.76
C ASP A 158 -14.29 -12.36 -9.61
N GLY A 159 -15.00 -13.16 -10.36
CA GLY A 159 -16.07 -12.71 -11.21
C GLY A 159 -17.41 -13.31 -10.82
N ASP A 160 -18.02 -12.81 -9.78
CA ASP A 160 -19.49 -12.90 -9.66
C ASP A 160 -19.98 -11.78 -8.74
N THR A 161 -20.26 -10.64 -9.35
CA THR A 161 -21.33 -9.78 -8.85
C THR A 161 -22.61 -10.51 -9.25
N ILE A 162 -23.05 -11.47 -8.42
CA ILE A 162 -24.35 -12.08 -8.60
C ILE A 162 -25.38 -11.01 -8.22
N ALA A 163 -25.83 -10.28 -9.22
CA ALA A 163 -27.03 -9.43 -9.11
C ALA A 163 -28.25 -10.34 -9.08
N LEU A 164 -28.43 -11.08 -7.97
CA LEU A 164 -29.65 -11.78 -7.68
C LEU A 164 -30.66 -10.78 -7.10
N LYS A 165 -31.90 -10.79 -7.56
CA LYS A 165 -32.99 -10.08 -6.91
C LYS A 165 -33.09 -10.61 -5.47
N PRO A 166 -33.06 -9.74 -4.44
CA PRO A 166 -33.10 -10.18 -3.07
C PRO A 166 -34.40 -10.94 -2.79
N SER A 167 -34.28 -12.16 -2.33
CA SER A 167 -35.41 -12.99 -1.90
C SER A 167 -35.92 -12.64 -0.50
N HIS A 168 -35.16 -11.83 0.25
CA HIS A 168 -35.50 -11.36 1.60
C HIS A 168 -35.34 -9.84 1.69
N PRO A 169 -36.39 -9.09 2.01
CA PRO A 169 -36.29 -7.63 2.14
C PRO A 169 -35.55 -7.23 3.42
N GLY A 170 -34.47 -6.51 3.29
CA GLY A 170 -33.96 -5.65 4.34
C GLY A 170 -32.86 -6.17 5.26
N VAL A 171 -32.30 -7.39 5.09
CA VAL A 171 -31.25 -7.90 5.99
C VAL A 171 -29.85 -7.58 5.47
N ILE A 172 -29.06 -6.87 6.25
CA ILE A 172 -27.65 -6.58 5.98
C ILE A 172 -26.79 -7.38 6.97
N ILE A 173 -25.84 -8.18 6.45
CA ILE A 173 -24.93 -8.95 7.29
C ILE A 173 -23.52 -8.36 7.12
N THR A 174 -22.93 -7.88 8.21
CA THR A 174 -21.53 -7.44 8.22
C THR A 174 -20.66 -8.49 8.89
N ILE A 175 -19.54 -8.86 8.25
CA ILE A 175 -18.63 -9.89 8.76
C ILE A 175 -17.25 -9.30 9.02
N ALA A 176 -16.92 -9.10 10.29
CA ALA A 176 -15.55 -8.90 10.75
C ALA A 176 -14.90 -10.28 10.97
N ARG A 177 -13.59 -10.40 10.75
CA ARG A 177 -12.94 -11.73 10.76
C ARG A 177 -11.44 -11.66 11.04
N GLU A 178 -10.93 -12.65 11.72
CA GLU A 178 -9.49 -12.89 11.88
C GLU A 178 -8.84 -13.38 10.57
N HIS A 179 -7.54 -13.20 10.41
CA HIS A 179 -6.79 -13.72 9.26
C HIS A 179 -6.65 -15.24 9.37
N GLY A 180 -6.97 -15.95 8.30
CA GLY A 180 -6.96 -17.41 8.27
C GLY A 180 -8.22 -18.08 8.85
N SER A 181 -9.23 -17.33 9.34
CA SER A 181 -10.49 -17.89 9.84
C SER A 181 -11.51 -18.23 8.76
N SER A 182 -11.16 -18.22 7.48
CA SER A 182 -12.07 -18.47 6.36
C SER A 182 -13.29 -17.53 6.26
N GLY A 183 -13.32 -16.42 7.01
CA GLY A 183 -14.48 -15.52 7.08
C GLY A 183 -14.92 -14.92 5.74
N LYS A 184 -14.00 -14.79 4.73
CA LYS A 184 -14.38 -14.41 3.36
C LYS A 184 -15.22 -15.52 2.70
N GLN A 185 -14.80 -16.78 2.84
CA GLN A 185 -15.48 -17.93 2.25
C GLN A 185 -16.85 -18.13 2.91
N VAL A 186 -16.91 -18.04 4.23
CA VAL A 186 -18.14 -18.07 5.00
C VAL A 186 -19.13 -16.99 4.53
N GLY A 187 -18.66 -15.73 4.41
CA GLY A 187 -19.51 -14.62 3.95
C GLY A 187 -20.03 -14.81 2.53
N ARG A 188 -19.21 -15.35 1.62
CA ARG A 188 -19.62 -15.66 0.25
C ARG A 188 -20.71 -16.75 0.24
N LEU A 189 -20.52 -17.81 1.05
CA LEU A 189 -21.49 -18.90 1.14
C LEU A 189 -22.82 -18.44 1.77
N VAL A 190 -22.78 -17.61 2.80
CA VAL A 190 -23.97 -16.98 3.40
C VAL A 190 -24.71 -16.15 2.36
N ALA A 191 -24.02 -15.31 1.60
CA ALA A 191 -24.63 -14.50 0.54
C ALA A 191 -25.27 -15.36 -0.54
N GLN A 192 -24.57 -16.43 -0.96
CA GLN A 192 -25.07 -17.37 -1.95
C GLN A 192 -26.34 -18.10 -1.48
N LYS A 193 -26.36 -18.60 -0.23
CA LYS A 193 -27.53 -19.31 0.32
C LYS A 193 -28.73 -18.37 0.53
N LEU A 194 -28.49 -17.08 0.81
CA LEU A 194 -29.54 -16.06 0.92
C LEU A 194 -29.98 -15.45 -0.41
N GLY A 195 -29.24 -15.70 -1.50
CA GLY A 195 -29.49 -15.05 -2.77
C GLY A 195 -29.28 -13.53 -2.78
N VAL A 196 -28.34 -13.02 -1.96
CA VAL A 196 -28.05 -11.58 -1.82
C VAL A 196 -26.65 -11.22 -2.30
N PRO A 197 -26.41 -9.96 -2.73
CA PRO A 197 -25.09 -9.50 -3.14
C PRO A 197 -24.03 -9.66 -2.06
N PHE A 198 -22.79 -10.01 -2.49
CA PHE A 198 -21.62 -10.15 -1.66
C PHE A 198 -20.61 -9.06 -1.97
N TYR A 199 -20.16 -8.31 -0.96
CA TYR A 199 -19.18 -7.22 -1.11
C TYR A 199 -17.94 -7.46 -0.25
N TYR A 200 -16.77 -7.43 -0.89
CA TYR A 200 -15.47 -7.59 -0.24
C TYR A 200 -14.41 -6.63 -0.83
N LYS A 201 -13.80 -6.98 -1.96
CA LYS A 201 -12.79 -6.15 -2.64
C LYS A 201 -13.42 -5.07 -3.53
N GLU A 202 -14.64 -5.27 -3.96
CA GLU A 202 -15.40 -4.38 -4.84
C GLU A 202 -15.58 -3.00 -4.20
N MET A 203 -15.77 -2.94 -2.89
CA MET A 203 -15.84 -1.68 -2.13
C MET A 203 -14.58 -0.81 -2.28
N VAL A 204 -13.40 -1.45 -2.42
CA VAL A 204 -12.12 -0.73 -2.64
C VAL A 204 -12.13 -0.05 -4.01
N ALA A 205 -12.61 -0.74 -5.03
CA ALA A 205 -12.69 -0.19 -6.39
C ALA A 205 -13.69 0.97 -6.47
N LEU A 206 -14.85 0.82 -5.84
CA LEU A 206 -15.86 1.87 -5.77
C LEU A 206 -15.37 3.09 -4.97
N ALA A 207 -14.72 2.87 -3.84
CA ALA A 207 -14.15 3.96 -3.03
C ALA A 207 -12.99 4.67 -3.76
N ALA A 208 -12.19 3.95 -4.53
CA ALA A 208 -11.14 4.50 -5.37
C ALA A 208 -11.72 5.42 -6.46
N HIS A 209 -12.75 4.95 -7.14
CA HIS A 209 -13.44 5.73 -8.17
C HIS A 209 -14.07 7.01 -7.58
N GLU A 210 -14.74 6.89 -6.44
CA GLU A 210 -15.42 8.03 -5.81
C GLU A 210 -14.45 9.07 -5.20
N SER A 211 -13.31 8.62 -4.65
CA SER A 211 -12.34 9.50 -3.99
C SER A 211 -11.29 10.09 -4.92
N GLY A 212 -11.15 9.56 -6.14
CA GLY A 212 -10.04 9.86 -7.05
C GLY A 212 -8.68 9.38 -6.55
N LEU A 213 -8.66 8.50 -5.53
CA LEU A 213 -7.46 7.90 -4.96
C LEU A 213 -7.16 6.56 -5.63
N ASP A 214 -5.89 6.15 -5.60
CA ASP A 214 -5.46 4.88 -6.15
C ASP A 214 -6.11 3.71 -5.40
N ARG A 215 -6.56 2.69 -6.15
CA ARG A 215 -7.16 1.46 -5.62
C ARG A 215 -6.19 0.71 -4.69
N GLU A 216 -4.91 0.64 -5.05
CA GLU A 216 -3.87 0.01 -4.24
C GLU A 216 -3.67 0.77 -2.92
N PHE A 217 -3.65 2.11 -2.96
CA PHE A 217 -3.56 2.94 -1.77
C PHE A 217 -4.71 2.66 -0.78
N ILE A 218 -5.94 2.57 -1.28
CA ILE A 218 -7.11 2.26 -0.42
C ILE A 218 -7.06 0.81 0.09
N SER A 219 -6.56 -0.14 -0.70
CA SER A 219 -6.34 -1.51 -0.25
C SER A 219 -5.30 -1.58 0.88
N ASP A 220 -4.20 -0.83 0.74
CA ASP A 220 -3.05 -0.85 1.63
C ASP A 220 -3.30 -0.21 3.00
N ILE A 221 -4.25 0.71 3.12
CA ILE A 221 -4.63 1.36 4.39
C ILE A 221 -4.84 0.33 5.50
N HIS A 222 -5.35 -0.86 5.15
CA HIS A 222 -5.68 -1.92 6.11
C HIS A 222 -4.55 -2.92 6.38
N GLN A 223 -3.51 -2.97 5.52
CA GLN A 223 -2.56 -4.08 5.52
C GLN A 223 -1.10 -3.66 5.79
N ASN A 224 -0.67 -2.48 5.37
CA ASN A 224 0.74 -2.14 5.24
C ASN A 224 1.24 -0.92 6.02
N ALA A 225 0.45 -0.33 6.93
CA ALA A 225 0.92 0.77 7.76
C ALA A 225 2.03 0.30 8.72
N PRO A 226 3.21 0.98 8.79
CA PRO A 226 4.27 0.67 9.73
C PRO A 226 3.78 0.77 11.17
N ASP A 227 4.15 -0.19 12.03
CA ASP A 227 3.66 -0.24 13.42
C ASP A 227 3.97 1.03 14.22
N VAL A 228 5.15 1.64 14.01
CA VAL A 228 5.63 2.81 14.76
C VAL A 228 4.95 4.13 14.34
N LEU A 229 4.50 4.25 13.09
CA LEU A 229 3.91 5.47 12.53
C LEU A 229 2.44 5.28 12.11
N ARG A 230 1.81 4.20 12.55
CA ARG A 230 0.47 3.80 12.09
C ARG A 230 -0.59 4.84 12.40
N ASP A 231 -0.59 5.41 13.60
CA ASP A 231 -1.58 6.41 13.99
C ASP A 231 -1.40 7.72 13.21
N LEU A 232 -0.14 8.12 12.97
CA LEU A 232 0.17 9.27 12.12
C LEU A 232 -0.22 9.02 10.65
N TYR A 233 0.00 7.81 10.16
CA TYR A 233 -0.41 7.40 8.82
C TYR A 233 -1.93 7.42 8.66
N LEU A 234 -2.67 6.82 9.62
CA LEU A 234 -4.14 6.80 9.60
C LEU A 234 -4.75 8.20 9.74
N SER A 235 -4.06 9.12 10.42
CA SER A 235 -4.48 10.53 10.57
C SER A 235 -4.17 11.39 9.34
N SER A 236 -3.43 10.90 8.36
CA SER A 236 -3.08 11.67 7.17
C SER A 236 -4.31 12.04 6.33
N HIS A 237 -4.27 13.23 5.71
CA HIS A 237 -5.41 13.77 4.95
C HIS A 237 -5.87 12.86 3.80
N ALA A 238 -4.94 12.16 3.15
CA ALA A 238 -5.24 11.21 2.07
C ALA A 238 -5.97 9.97 2.60
N VAL A 239 -5.51 9.42 3.73
CA VAL A 239 -6.14 8.26 4.36
C VAL A 239 -7.53 8.61 4.89
N GLN A 240 -7.71 9.77 5.51
CA GLN A 240 -9.02 10.24 5.98
C GLN A 240 -10.02 10.41 4.83
N ARG A 241 -9.59 10.92 3.67
CA ARG A 241 -10.45 10.97 2.47
C ARG A 241 -10.86 9.58 1.99
N ALA A 242 -9.94 8.62 2.00
CA ALA A 242 -10.22 7.24 1.62
C ALA A 242 -11.20 6.56 2.58
N ILE A 243 -11.04 6.77 3.89
CA ILE A 243 -11.96 6.27 4.91
C ILE A 243 -13.37 6.83 4.68
N LYS A 244 -13.50 8.15 4.52
CA LYS A 244 -14.80 8.80 4.25
C LYS A 244 -15.46 8.31 2.96
N ALA A 245 -14.67 8.03 1.91
CA ALA A 245 -15.20 7.46 0.68
C ALA A 245 -15.71 6.03 0.89
N GLN A 246 -14.97 5.20 1.64
CA GLN A 246 -15.42 3.86 2.01
C GLN A 246 -16.72 3.88 2.83
N ASP A 247 -16.83 4.78 3.80
CA ASP A 247 -18.05 4.93 4.61
C ASP A 247 -19.26 5.26 3.75
N ARG A 248 -19.12 6.22 2.81
CA ARG A 248 -20.20 6.56 1.87
C ARG A 248 -20.62 5.38 1.00
N ILE A 249 -19.64 4.63 0.47
CA ILE A 249 -19.92 3.45 -0.36
C ILE A 249 -20.62 2.37 0.46
N ILE A 250 -20.19 2.09 1.68
CA ILE A 250 -20.83 1.10 2.56
C ILE A 250 -22.28 1.49 2.83
N ARG A 251 -22.54 2.76 3.18
CA ARG A 251 -23.90 3.27 3.40
C ARG A 251 -24.76 3.19 2.13
N LYS A 252 -24.18 3.51 0.97
CA LYS A 252 -24.87 3.43 -0.33
C LYS A 252 -25.21 1.98 -0.69
N ILE A 253 -24.31 1.03 -0.46
CA ILE A 253 -24.56 -0.41 -0.65
C ILE A 253 -25.71 -0.87 0.28
N ALA A 254 -25.65 -0.49 1.55
CA ALA A 254 -26.66 -0.84 2.53
C ALA A 254 -28.06 -0.28 2.19
N ALA A 255 -28.11 0.93 1.62
CA ALA A 255 -29.36 1.55 1.17
C ALA A 255 -29.99 0.86 -0.05
N ASN A 256 -29.23 0.09 -0.82
CA ASN A 256 -29.74 -0.64 -1.98
C ASN A 256 -30.43 -1.97 -1.64
N GLY A 257 -30.48 -2.36 -0.35
CA GLY A 257 -31.20 -3.56 0.12
C GLY A 257 -30.30 -4.60 0.77
N SER A 258 -30.80 -5.85 0.84
CA SER A 258 -30.09 -6.96 1.49
C SER A 258 -28.73 -7.24 0.87
N CYS A 259 -27.72 -7.43 1.72
CA CYS A 259 -26.36 -7.76 1.26
C CYS A 259 -25.49 -8.35 2.37
N VAL A 260 -24.39 -8.99 1.98
CA VAL A 260 -23.31 -9.41 2.88
C VAL A 260 -22.06 -8.58 2.61
N ILE A 261 -21.55 -7.90 3.64
CA ILE A 261 -20.38 -7.04 3.56
C ILE A 261 -19.27 -7.61 4.46
N VAL A 262 -18.06 -7.84 3.89
CA VAL A 262 -16.96 -8.42 4.65
C VAL A 262 -15.85 -7.40 4.91
N GLY A 263 -15.68 -7.02 6.17
CA GLY A 263 -14.61 -6.14 6.66
C GLY A 263 -14.90 -4.65 6.52
N ARG A 264 -13.81 -3.85 6.46
CA ARG A 264 -13.84 -2.38 6.31
C ARG A 264 -14.55 -1.63 7.45
N ALA A 265 -14.62 -2.25 8.63
CA ALA A 265 -15.40 -1.75 9.77
C ALA A 265 -16.89 -1.44 9.41
N ALA A 266 -17.45 -2.22 8.46
CA ALA A 266 -18.84 -2.02 8.03
C ALA A 266 -19.83 -2.17 9.19
N ASP A 267 -19.53 -3.01 10.16
CA ASP A 267 -20.25 -3.16 11.42
C ASP A 267 -20.35 -1.83 12.19
N HIS A 268 -19.26 -1.05 12.23
CA HIS A 268 -19.25 0.27 12.86
C HIS A 268 -19.89 1.35 11.99
N VAL A 269 -19.65 1.35 10.68
CA VAL A 269 -20.21 2.33 9.73
C VAL A 269 -21.74 2.26 9.72
N LEU A 270 -22.29 1.05 9.88
CA LEU A 270 -23.74 0.78 9.88
C LEU A 270 -24.32 0.57 11.29
N LYS A 271 -23.63 1.04 12.33
CA LYS A 271 -24.02 0.82 13.74
C LYS A 271 -25.40 1.36 14.11
N ASP A 272 -25.84 2.41 13.42
CA ASP A 272 -27.11 3.09 13.68
C ASP A 272 -28.29 2.50 12.89
N GLN A 273 -28.07 1.42 12.12
CA GLN A 273 -29.10 0.72 11.35
C GLN A 273 -29.58 -0.52 12.10
N GLU A 274 -30.89 -0.65 12.27
CA GLU A 274 -31.52 -1.73 13.03
C GLU A 274 -31.53 -3.07 12.28
N ASN A 275 -31.55 -3.03 10.95
CA ASN A 275 -31.59 -4.20 10.07
C ASN A 275 -30.21 -4.82 9.78
N VAL A 276 -29.19 -4.48 10.56
CA VAL A 276 -27.82 -4.98 10.41
C VAL A 276 -27.52 -6.06 11.43
N ILE A 277 -27.08 -7.22 10.96
CA ILE A 277 -26.53 -8.29 11.79
C ILE A 277 -25.02 -8.25 11.71
N ARG A 278 -24.37 -8.04 12.86
CA ARG A 278 -22.89 -7.92 12.96
C ARG A 278 -22.32 -9.24 13.42
N VAL A 279 -21.52 -9.85 12.57
CA VAL A 279 -20.90 -11.15 12.82
C VAL A 279 -19.38 -11.00 12.96
N PHE A 280 -18.80 -11.66 13.95
CA PHE A 280 -17.35 -11.82 14.07
C PHE A 280 -16.97 -13.29 13.87
N VAL A 281 -16.13 -13.56 12.87
CA VAL A 281 -15.63 -14.90 12.55
C VAL A 281 -14.21 -15.05 13.06
N HIS A 282 -14.00 -15.94 14.00
CA HIS A 282 -12.67 -16.25 14.56
C HIS A 282 -12.34 -17.74 14.40
N ALA A 283 -11.11 -18.13 14.74
CA ALA A 283 -10.73 -19.53 14.88
C ALA A 283 -9.46 -19.66 15.74
N PRO A 284 -9.21 -20.83 16.34
CA PRO A 284 -7.97 -21.11 17.05
C PRO A 284 -6.75 -20.86 16.18
N LEU A 285 -5.67 -20.31 16.78
CA LEU A 285 -4.47 -19.92 16.03
C LEU A 285 -3.89 -21.08 15.20
N GLN A 286 -3.91 -22.29 15.73
CA GLN A 286 -3.37 -23.46 15.04
C GLN A 286 -4.16 -23.78 13.76
N TYR A 287 -5.48 -23.70 13.81
CA TYR A 287 -6.35 -23.85 12.63
C TYR A 287 -6.03 -22.78 11.58
N ARG A 288 -5.90 -21.52 12.00
CA ARG A 288 -5.60 -20.40 11.11
C ARG A 288 -4.23 -20.52 10.44
N ILE A 289 -3.23 -21.01 11.17
CA ILE A 289 -1.90 -21.31 10.61
C ILE A 289 -2.00 -22.35 9.51
N GLY A 290 -2.67 -23.47 9.78
CA GLY A 290 -2.86 -24.55 8.79
C GLY A 290 -3.55 -24.01 7.52
N ARG A 291 -4.60 -23.22 7.68
CA ARG A 291 -5.31 -22.62 6.54
C ARG A 291 -4.46 -21.63 5.74
N VAL A 292 -3.64 -20.81 6.40
CA VAL A 292 -2.75 -19.87 5.71
C VAL A 292 -1.67 -20.61 4.92
N MET A 293 -1.08 -21.67 5.50
CA MET A 293 -0.11 -22.50 4.80
C MET A 293 -0.73 -23.20 3.58
N GLU A 294 -1.93 -23.75 3.72
CA GLU A 294 -2.65 -24.44 2.65
C GLU A 294 -3.03 -23.50 1.50
N VAL A 295 -3.56 -22.31 1.81
CA VAL A 295 -4.13 -21.39 0.81
C VAL A 295 -3.07 -20.55 0.13
N TYR A 296 -2.03 -20.11 0.86
CA TYR A 296 -1.02 -19.16 0.38
C TYR A 296 0.35 -19.82 0.13
N GLY A 297 0.56 -21.08 0.55
CA GLY A 297 1.85 -21.74 0.43
C GLY A 297 2.91 -21.23 1.42
N ASP A 298 2.51 -20.50 2.44
CA ASP A 298 3.41 -19.92 3.44
C ASP A 298 4.10 -21.04 4.27
N THR A 299 5.34 -20.81 4.66
CA THR A 299 5.99 -21.62 5.72
C THR A 299 5.34 -21.32 7.08
N LEU A 300 5.53 -22.19 8.06
CA LEU A 300 5.00 -22.02 9.42
C LEU A 300 5.37 -20.65 10.03
N SER A 301 6.60 -20.22 9.83
CA SER A 301 7.10 -18.94 10.36
C SER A 301 6.47 -17.75 9.65
N GLU A 302 6.28 -17.82 8.35
CA GLU A 302 5.61 -16.81 7.54
C GLU A 302 4.13 -16.72 7.87
N ALA A 303 3.43 -17.84 7.96
CA ALA A 303 2.03 -17.90 8.34
C ALA A 303 1.77 -17.24 9.70
N LYS A 304 2.57 -17.57 10.73
CA LYS A 304 2.50 -16.92 12.06
C LYS A 304 2.73 -15.42 11.98
N ARG A 305 3.72 -14.97 11.20
CA ARG A 305 4.02 -13.54 11.01
C ARG A 305 2.89 -12.82 10.28
N ASN A 306 2.38 -13.41 9.20
CA ASN A 306 1.32 -12.84 8.37
C ASN A 306 0.00 -12.72 9.14
N ILE A 307 -0.37 -13.74 9.93
CA ILE A 307 -1.55 -13.69 10.81
C ILE A 307 -1.42 -12.53 11.81
N ARG A 308 -0.32 -12.47 12.56
CA ARG A 308 -0.11 -11.41 13.56
C ARG A 308 -0.12 -10.02 12.93
N ARG A 309 0.55 -9.83 11.79
CA ARG A 309 0.60 -8.56 11.08
C ARG A 309 -0.78 -8.14 10.58
N SER A 310 -1.54 -9.05 9.97
CA SER A 310 -2.85 -8.77 9.42
C SER A 310 -3.88 -8.44 10.51
N ASP A 311 -3.89 -9.20 11.60
CA ASP A 311 -4.82 -8.98 12.71
C ASP A 311 -4.51 -7.67 13.46
N ARG A 312 -3.22 -7.36 13.68
CA ARG A 312 -2.80 -6.06 14.24
C ARG A 312 -3.24 -4.89 13.35
N ALA A 313 -3.07 -5.01 12.04
CA ALA A 313 -3.49 -3.98 11.10
C ALA A 313 -5.00 -3.73 11.16
N ARG A 314 -5.82 -4.79 11.21
CA ARG A 314 -7.27 -4.69 11.35
C ARG A 314 -7.68 -4.10 12.69
N ALA A 315 -7.06 -4.55 13.78
CA ALA A 315 -7.35 -4.04 15.12
C ALA A 315 -7.03 -2.55 15.25
N SER A 316 -5.89 -2.11 14.72
CA SER A 316 -5.50 -0.69 14.73
C SER A 316 -6.44 0.17 13.88
N TYR A 317 -6.76 -0.27 12.66
CA TYR A 317 -7.70 0.42 11.80
C TYR A 317 -9.09 0.54 12.45
N TYR A 318 -9.61 -0.55 13.00
CA TYR A 318 -10.91 -0.57 13.67
C TYR A 318 -10.93 0.36 14.88
N ARG A 319 -9.88 0.34 15.71
CA ARG A 319 -9.75 1.25 16.85
C ARG A 319 -9.72 2.72 16.40
N HIS A 320 -9.00 3.03 15.33
CA HIS A 320 -8.90 4.40 14.80
C HIS A 320 -10.26 4.93 14.35
N ILE A 321 -11.08 4.10 13.69
CA ILE A 321 -12.40 4.51 13.18
C ILE A 321 -13.45 4.51 14.28
N SER A 322 -13.47 3.49 15.14
CA SER A 322 -14.57 3.24 16.07
C SER A 322 -14.30 3.66 17.52
N GLY A 323 -13.02 3.86 17.87
CA GLY A 323 -12.61 3.99 19.27
C GLY A 323 -12.71 2.69 20.09
N ARG A 324 -13.16 1.58 19.46
CA ARG A 324 -13.52 0.31 20.13
C ARG A 324 -12.44 -0.75 19.92
N ARG A 325 -12.46 -1.78 20.78
CA ARG A 325 -11.59 -2.95 20.61
C ARG A 325 -12.17 -3.87 19.53
N TRP A 326 -11.35 -4.19 18.52
CA TRP A 326 -11.71 -5.15 17.49
C TRP A 326 -11.86 -6.56 18.05
N GLY A 327 -12.90 -7.30 17.64
CA GLY A 327 -13.18 -8.64 18.13
C GLY A 327 -13.77 -8.70 19.54
N ASP A 328 -14.17 -7.57 20.13
CA ASP A 328 -14.91 -7.57 21.39
C ASP A 328 -16.35 -8.02 21.13
N ALA A 329 -16.73 -9.17 21.68
CA ALA A 329 -18.02 -9.82 21.45
C ALA A 329 -19.24 -8.93 21.72
N ARG A 330 -19.11 -7.92 22.60
CA ARG A 330 -20.19 -6.96 22.92
C ARG A 330 -20.61 -6.08 21.74
N HIS A 331 -19.83 -6.06 20.67
CA HIS A 331 -20.10 -5.24 19.48
C HIS A 331 -20.64 -6.04 18.29
N TYR A 332 -20.87 -7.34 18.49
CA TYR A 332 -21.36 -8.25 17.46
C TYR A 332 -22.56 -9.02 18.02
N GLU A 333 -23.61 -9.21 17.22
CA GLU A 333 -24.74 -10.04 17.57
C GLU A 333 -24.37 -11.53 17.59
N LEU A 334 -23.37 -11.91 16.76
CA LEU A 334 -22.87 -13.28 16.70
C LEU A 334 -21.36 -13.32 16.60
N SER A 335 -20.72 -14.07 17.49
CA SER A 335 -19.29 -14.40 17.39
C SER A 335 -19.16 -15.91 17.21
N VAL A 336 -18.57 -16.36 16.09
CA VAL A 336 -18.57 -17.77 15.69
C VAL A 336 -17.16 -18.30 15.41
N ASP A 337 -16.87 -19.49 15.95
CA ASP A 337 -15.66 -20.24 15.66
C ASP A 337 -15.82 -21.00 14.35
N SER A 338 -14.99 -20.66 13.37
CA SER A 338 -15.02 -21.27 12.04
C SER A 338 -14.19 -22.54 11.90
N SER A 339 -13.55 -23.00 12.97
CA SER A 339 -12.81 -24.28 12.96
C SER A 339 -13.72 -25.50 12.74
N VAL A 340 -15.02 -25.34 12.97
CA VAL A 340 -16.04 -26.35 12.66
C VAL A 340 -16.27 -26.55 11.14
N GLY A 341 -15.64 -25.73 10.30
CA GLY A 341 -15.75 -25.76 8.85
C GLY A 341 -16.62 -24.63 8.28
N VAL A 342 -16.35 -24.28 7.01
CA VAL A 342 -16.99 -23.13 6.33
C VAL A 342 -18.50 -23.31 6.22
N GLU A 343 -18.97 -24.49 5.83
CA GLU A 343 -20.39 -24.79 5.67
C GLU A 343 -21.17 -24.68 6.98
N LYS A 344 -20.72 -25.38 8.02
CA LYS A 344 -21.37 -25.33 9.33
C LYS A 344 -21.37 -23.92 9.92
N THR A 345 -20.29 -23.16 9.73
CA THR A 345 -20.22 -21.76 10.17
C THR A 345 -21.25 -20.90 9.43
N ALA A 346 -21.40 -21.10 8.13
CA ALA A 346 -22.41 -20.39 7.35
C ALA A 346 -23.84 -20.75 7.81
N ASP A 347 -24.11 -22.03 8.09
CA ASP A 347 -25.42 -22.49 8.57
C ASP A 347 -25.78 -21.91 9.95
N ILE A 348 -24.80 -21.80 10.87
CA ILE A 348 -24.99 -21.12 12.16
C ILE A 348 -25.41 -19.67 11.96
N ILE A 349 -24.72 -18.95 11.04
CA ILE A 349 -25.08 -17.56 10.75
C ILE A 349 -26.50 -17.47 10.17
N LEU A 350 -26.85 -18.35 9.25
CA LEU A 350 -28.19 -18.38 8.63
C LEU A 350 -29.29 -18.70 9.63
N GLN A 351 -29.06 -19.65 10.53
CA GLN A 351 -29.98 -19.96 11.62
C GLN A 351 -30.22 -18.75 12.55
N TYR A 352 -29.13 -18.02 12.86
CA TYR A 352 -29.19 -16.79 13.65
C TYR A 352 -30.05 -15.73 12.94
N VAL A 353 -29.82 -15.52 11.64
CA VAL A 353 -30.59 -14.58 10.80
C VAL A 353 -32.06 -14.94 10.77
N ALA A 354 -32.39 -16.21 10.56
CA ALA A 354 -33.78 -16.68 10.53
C ALA A 354 -34.50 -16.54 11.89
N GLY A 355 -33.78 -16.77 12.99
CA GLY A 355 -34.36 -16.68 14.35
C GLY A 355 -34.55 -15.24 14.87
N HIS A 356 -33.90 -14.26 14.28
CA HIS A 356 -33.93 -12.87 14.74
C HIS A 356 -35.01 -12.01 14.06
N GLY A 357 -35.91 -12.59 13.25
CA GLY A 357 -37.14 -11.96 12.78
C GLY A 357 -36.98 -10.62 12.04
N LYS A 358 -35.77 -10.27 11.63
CA LYS A 358 -35.47 -9.07 10.85
C LYS A 358 -35.48 -9.36 9.34
N ALA A 359 -36.26 -10.39 8.98
CA ALA A 359 -36.55 -10.74 7.62
C ALA A 359 -37.72 -9.94 7.08
#